data_b89786675ca37a379a58df29c28750d9
#
_entry.id   b89786675ca37a379a58df29c28750d9
#
_cell.length_a   1.000
_cell.length_b   1.000
_cell.length_c   1.000
_cell.angle_alpha   90.00
_cell.angle_beta   90.00
_cell.angle_gamma   90.00
#
_symmetry.space_group_name_H-M   'P 1'
#
loop_
_entity.id
_entity.type
_entity.pdbx_description
1 polymer ?
#
loop_
_entity_poly.entity_id
_entity_poly.type
_entity_poly.pdbx_seq_one_letter_code
_entity_poly.pdbx_strand_id
1 'polypeptide(L)'
;DLAVHDLSIIDYLMDGKNPTSIKASGEKFYNPKESITFVNLKYENFSVHLESNWLSPIKERNITIVGSKKMLVYEDLKLENKLTVYEKNVEVVSGENITDENYLVKTNEFGTYSPYIKPEDALYNSIEHFRTSIVNQTQSLSNPSQAIRVHKILEIADNNMNM
;
A
#
# COMPACT_ATOMS: atom_id res chain seq x y z
N ASP A 1 8.69 1.95 12.46
CA ASP A 1 9.81 1.39 11.70
C ASP A 1 9.34 0.65 10.42
N LEU A 2 8.49 -0.40 10.52
CA LEU A 2 8.01 -1.16 9.34
C LEU A 2 7.13 -0.30 8.41
N ALA A 3 6.17 0.42 8.97
CA ALA A 3 5.20 1.21 8.20
C ALA A 3 5.82 2.30 7.31
N VAL A 4 7.03 2.76 7.59
CA VAL A 4 7.71 3.77 6.76
C VAL A 4 7.96 3.28 5.33
N HIS A 5 8.27 1.99 5.17
CA HIS A 5 8.50 1.38 3.87
C HIS A 5 7.21 1.31 3.05
N ASP A 6 6.13 0.85 3.68
CA ASP A 6 4.83 0.73 3.02
C ASP A 6 4.26 2.11 2.66
N LEU A 7 4.39 3.09 3.57
CA LEU A 7 4.00 4.47 3.30
C LEU A 7 4.79 5.11 2.15
N SER A 8 6.07 4.80 2.02
CA SER A 8 6.87 5.30 0.91
C SER A 8 6.43 4.72 -0.44
N ILE A 9 6.02 3.46 -0.47
CA ILE A 9 5.43 2.82 -1.66
C ILE A 9 4.09 3.47 -2.01
N ILE A 10 3.24 3.71 -1.01
CA ILE A 10 1.94 4.36 -1.21
C ILE A 10 2.14 5.78 -1.71
N ASP A 11 3.04 6.58 -1.12
CA ASP A 11 3.33 7.93 -1.57
C ASP A 11 3.79 7.95 -3.04
N TYR A 12 4.63 6.99 -3.43
CA TYR A 12 5.06 6.83 -4.81
C TYR A 12 3.90 6.47 -5.75
N LEU A 13 3.08 5.48 -5.39
CA LEU A 13 1.94 5.05 -6.20
C LEU A 13 0.86 6.13 -6.34
N MET A 14 0.73 7.00 -5.33
CA MET A 14 -0.24 8.09 -5.29
C MET A 14 0.31 9.41 -5.81
N ASP A 15 1.50 9.40 -6.38
CA ASP A 15 2.16 10.61 -6.92
C ASP A 15 2.22 11.76 -5.90
N GLY A 16 2.56 11.43 -4.64
CA GLY A 16 2.72 12.38 -3.55
C GLY A 16 1.43 13.03 -3.04
N LYS A 17 0.26 12.47 -3.34
CA LYS A 17 -1.02 12.97 -2.81
C LYS A 17 -1.13 12.69 -1.32
N ASN A 18 -1.62 13.68 -0.58
CA ASN A 18 -1.86 13.53 0.84
C ASN A 18 -3.21 12.86 1.12
N PRO A 19 -3.31 11.99 2.15
CA PRO A 19 -4.59 11.49 2.61
C PRO A 19 -5.45 12.62 3.24
N THR A 20 -6.75 12.52 3.09
CA THR A 20 -7.73 13.45 3.70
C THR A 20 -7.98 13.15 5.17
N SER A 21 -7.73 11.91 5.60
CA SER A 21 -7.86 11.47 6.99
C SER A 21 -6.89 10.33 7.27
N ILE A 22 -6.34 10.31 8.47
CA ILE A 22 -5.44 9.28 8.97
C ILE A 22 -6.03 8.79 10.29
N LYS A 23 -6.21 7.48 10.42
CA LYS A 23 -6.59 6.82 11.68
C LYS A 23 -5.59 5.71 11.95
N ALA A 24 -5.15 5.58 13.18
CA ALA A 24 -4.24 4.53 13.58
C ALA A 24 -4.63 3.94 14.93
N SER A 25 -4.32 2.67 15.11
CA SER A 25 -4.39 1.96 16.39
C SER A 25 -3.20 1.01 16.49
N GLY A 26 -2.82 0.67 17.69
CA GLY A 26 -1.71 -0.24 17.92
C GLY A 26 -1.77 -0.87 19.31
N GLU A 27 -1.08 -2.00 19.46
CA GLU A 27 -1.02 -2.76 20.70
C GLU A 27 0.44 -2.96 21.18
N LYS A 28 0.64 -2.78 22.48
CA LYS A 28 1.94 -2.88 23.17
C LYS A 28 1.97 -4.18 23.96
N PHE A 29 2.85 -5.11 23.63
CA PHE A 29 2.94 -6.40 24.33
C PHE A 29 4.21 -6.52 25.18
N TYR A 30 5.38 -6.27 24.60
CA TYR A 30 6.67 -6.52 25.26
C TYR A 30 7.57 -5.29 25.32
N ASN A 31 7.15 -4.19 24.76
CA ASN A 31 7.94 -2.98 24.59
C ASN A 31 7.04 -1.76 24.91
N PRO A 32 7.57 -0.63 25.37
CA PRO A 32 6.81 0.61 25.51
C PRO A 32 6.26 1.16 24.19
N LYS A 33 6.73 0.63 23.05
CA LYS A 33 6.20 0.95 21.72
C LYS A 33 5.28 -0.15 21.20
N GLU A 34 4.43 0.21 20.25
CA GLU A 34 3.49 -0.69 19.62
C GLU A 34 4.24 -1.83 18.89
N SER A 35 3.80 -3.05 19.15
CA SER A 35 4.30 -4.27 18.51
C SER A 35 3.50 -4.63 17.28
N ILE A 36 2.23 -4.25 17.25
CA ILE A 36 1.31 -4.38 16.11
C ILE A 36 0.67 -3.02 15.89
N THR A 37 0.59 -2.58 14.64
CA THR A 37 -0.05 -1.31 14.29
C THR A 37 -0.94 -1.47 13.06
N PHE A 38 -2.06 -0.75 13.07
CA PHE A 38 -3.01 -0.65 11.98
C PHE A 38 -3.17 0.82 11.61
N VAL A 39 -2.88 1.17 10.37
CA VAL A 39 -3.02 2.54 9.88
C VAL A 39 -3.98 2.58 8.71
N ASN A 40 -5.02 3.39 8.81
CA ASN A 40 -6.01 3.61 7.77
C ASN A 40 -5.85 5.01 7.21
N LEU A 41 -5.59 5.09 5.91
CA LEU A 41 -5.50 6.35 5.19
C LEU A 41 -6.74 6.50 4.30
N LYS A 42 -7.45 7.61 4.43
CA LYS A 42 -8.56 7.96 3.53
C LYS A 42 -8.06 8.97 2.51
N TYR A 43 -8.29 8.68 1.26
CA TYR A 43 -8.14 9.62 0.15
C TYR A 43 -9.52 9.97 -0.40
N GLU A 44 -9.60 10.89 -1.34
CA GLU A 44 -10.87 11.35 -1.91
C GLU A 44 -11.70 10.19 -2.48
N ASN A 45 -11.09 9.30 -3.27
CA ASN A 45 -11.79 8.24 -4.01
C ASN A 45 -11.39 6.82 -3.62
N PHE A 46 -10.51 6.63 -2.64
CA PHE A 46 -10.05 5.31 -2.20
C PHE A 46 -9.58 5.35 -0.75
N SER A 47 -9.30 4.17 -0.21
CA SER A 47 -8.76 4.02 1.13
C SER A 47 -7.58 3.04 1.11
N VAL A 48 -6.66 3.22 2.03
CA VAL A 48 -5.52 2.33 2.24
C VAL A 48 -5.56 1.81 3.67
N HIS A 49 -5.31 0.53 3.82
CA HIS A 49 -5.11 -0.13 5.10
C HIS A 49 -3.69 -0.69 5.15
N LEU A 50 -2.98 -0.39 6.23
CA LEU A 50 -1.63 -0.87 6.51
C LEU A 50 -1.65 -1.66 7.81
N GLU A 51 -1.07 -2.83 7.79
CA GLU A 51 -0.77 -3.61 8.99
C GLU A 51 0.74 -3.79 9.11
N SER A 52 1.29 -3.49 10.28
CA SER A 52 2.69 -3.76 10.60
C SER A 52 2.76 -4.57 11.88
N ASN A 53 3.39 -5.74 11.82
CA ASN A 53 3.39 -6.70 12.91
C ASN A 53 4.80 -7.25 13.16
N TRP A 54 5.37 -6.93 14.33
CA TRP A 54 6.67 -7.44 14.77
C TRP A 54 6.60 -8.81 15.43
N LEU A 55 5.40 -9.26 15.78
CA LEU A 55 5.20 -10.51 16.54
C LEU A 55 4.86 -11.69 15.63
N SER A 56 4.63 -11.45 14.33
CA SER A 56 4.32 -12.53 13.39
C SER A 56 5.53 -13.46 13.25
N PRO A 57 5.36 -14.77 13.49
CA PRO A 57 6.43 -15.76 13.26
C PRO A 57 6.70 -15.98 11.78
N ILE A 58 5.78 -15.56 10.93
CA ILE A 58 5.90 -15.65 9.46
C ILE A 58 6.19 -14.26 8.93
N LYS A 59 7.26 -14.16 8.14
CA LYS A 59 7.58 -12.92 7.44
C LYS A 59 6.67 -12.80 6.23
N GLU A 60 5.85 -11.76 6.20
CA GLU A 60 4.99 -11.43 5.08
C GLU A 60 5.26 -10.00 4.60
N ARG A 61 5.23 -9.82 3.28
CA ARG A 61 5.31 -8.51 2.61
C ARG A 61 4.43 -8.56 1.39
N ASN A 62 3.17 -8.19 1.58
CA ASN A 62 2.14 -8.32 0.56
C ASN A 62 1.48 -6.96 0.34
N ILE A 63 1.23 -6.63 -0.93
CA ILE A 63 0.46 -5.46 -1.32
C ILE A 63 -0.70 -5.92 -2.17
N THR A 64 -1.91 -5.59 -1.77
CA THR A 64 -3.13 -5.85 -2.54
C THR A 64 -3.73 -4.53 -2.99
N ILE A 65 -3.95 -4.38 -4.28
CA ILE A 65 -4.59 -3.19 -4.87
C ILE A 65 -5.89 -3.64 -5.53
N VAL A 66 -7.00 -3.13 -5.04
CA VAL A 66 -8.33 -3.45 -5.57
C VAL A 66 -8.84 -2.27 -6.38
N GLY A 67 -9.04 -2.49 -7.66
CA GLY A 67 -9.65 -1.54 -8.58
C GLY A 67 -11.03 -2.01 -9.06
N SER A 68 -11.74 -1.14 -9.78
CA SER A 68 -13.08 -1.46 -10.31
C SER A 68 -13.10 -2.57 -11.38
N LYS A 69 -11.98 -2.84 -12.02
CA LYS A 69 -11.89 -3.81 -13.13
C LYS A 69 -10.94 -4.96 -12.87
N LYS A 70 -9.92 -4.76 -12.03
CA LYS A 70 -8.87 -5.74 -11.75
C LYS A 70 -8.42 -5.62 -10.30
N MET A 71 -7.90 -6.71 -9.77
CA MET A 71 -7.18 -6.73 -8.51
C MET A 71 -5.73 -7.16 -8.75
N LEU A 72 -4.80 -6.53 -8.08
CA LEU A 72 -3.38 -6.86 -8.11
C LEU A 72 -2.96 -7.37 -6.74
N VAL A 73 -2.18 -8.44 -6.71
CA VAL A 73 -1.53 -8.94 -5.50
C VAL A 73 -0.03 -9.01 -5.78
N TYR A 74 0.75 -8.27 -5.02
CA TYR A 74 2.19 -8.31 -5.06
C TYR A 74 2.72 -8.96 -3.78
N GLU A 75 3.56 -9.99 -3.94
CA GLU A 75 4.15 -10.77 -2.85
C GLU A 75 5.67 -10.70 -2.96
N ASP A 76 6.29 -9.79 -2.18
CA ASP A 76 7.72 -9.46 -2.30
C ASP A 76 8.64 -10.67 -2.05
N LEU A 77 8.24 -11.58 -1.19
CA LEU A 77 9.05 -12.73 -0.80
C LEU A 77 8.98 -13.91 -1.77
N LYS A 78 8.08 -13.90 -2.74
CA LYS A 78 8.07 -14.90 -3.80
C LYS A 78 9.27 -14.74 -4.71
N LEU A 79 9.88 -15.86 -5.10
CA LEU A 79 10.98 -15.86 -6.06
C LEU A 79 10.50 -15.62 -7.49
N GLU A 80 9.34 -16.20 -7.82
CA GLU A 80 8.70 -16.10 -9.13
C GLU A 80 7.25 -15.64 -8.98
N ASN A 81 6.69 -15.10 -10.05
CA ASN A 81 5.29 -14.66 -10.08
C ASN A 81 4.93 -13.72 -8.92
N LYS A 82 5.84 -12.80 -8.58
CA LYS A 82 5.64 -11.83 -7.49
C LYS A 82 4.37 -10.99 -7.64
N LEU A 83 3.95 -10.73 -8.87
CA LEU A 83 2.74 -9.98 -9.17
C LEU A 83 1.71 -10.89 -9.83
N THR A 84 0.53 -10.95 -9.24
CA THR A 84 -0.63 -11.66 -9.79
C THR A 84 -1.73 -10.65 -10.09
N VAL A 85 -2.26 -10.71 -11.30
CA VAL A 85 -3.37 -9.88 -11.76
C VAL A 85 -4.61 -10.76 -11.84
N TYR A 86 -5.65 -10.37 -11.12
CA TYR A 86 -6.98 -10.99 -11.19
C TYR A 86 -7.88 -10.10 -12.03
N GLU A 87 -8.38 -10.61 -13.12
CA GLU A 87 -9.38 -9.94 -13.95
C GLU A 87 -10.77 -10.20 -13.37
N LYS A 88 -11.09 -9.44 -12.33
CA LYS A 88 -12.37 -9.49 -11.63
C LYS A 88 -12.94 -8.09 -11.55
N ASN A 89 -14.21 -7.97 -11.85
CA ASN A 89 -14.96 -6.76 -11.56
C ASN A 89 -16.16 -7.03 -10.68
N VAL A 90 -16.61 -5.99 -10.03
CA VAL A 90 -17.82 -6.00 -9.22
C VAL A 90 -18.80 -5.04 -9.89
N GLU A 91 -19.94 -5.57 -10.30
CA GLU A 91 -21.04 -4.77 -10.84
C GLU A 91 -22.13 -4.67 -9.79
N VAL A 92 -22.55 -3.45 -9.52
CA VAL A 92 -23.75 -3.19 -8.73
C VAL A 92 -24.94 -3.32 -9.67
N VAL A 93 -25.75 -4.35 -9.50
CA VAL A 93 -26.96 -4.51 -10.28
C VAL A 93 -28.02 -3.57 -9.68
N SER A 94 -28.22 -2.42 -10.33
CA SER A 94 -29.27 -1.47 -9.99
C SER A 94 -30.59 -1.87 -10.63
N GLY A 95 -31.58 -2.27 -9.82
CA GLY A 95 -32.99 -2.39 -10.25
C GLY A 95 -33.78 -1.14 -9.85
N GLU A 96 -34.92 -0.90 -10.45
CA GLU A 96 -35.77 0.29 -10.18
C GLU A 96 -36.31 0.39 -8.73
N ASN A 97 -36.10 -0.61 -7.87
CA ASN A 97 -36.50 -0.68 -6.48
C ASN A 97 -35.35 -1.15 -5.56
N ILE A 98 -34.21 -0.45 -5.56
CA ILE A 98 -33.13 -0.74 -4.61
C ILE A 98 -33.53 -0.15 -3.25
N THR A 99 -33.92 -1.03 -2.34
CA THR A 99 -33.84 -0.75 -0.89
C THR A 99 -32.54 -1.32 -0.37
N ASP A 100 -32.03 -0.85 0.77
CA ASP A 100 -30.82 -1.34 1.43
C ASP A 100 -30.82 -2.87 1.65
N GLU A 101 -31.98 -3.52 1.55
CA GLU A 101 -32.19 -4.96 1.70
C GLU A 101 -32.01 -5.76 0.38
N ASN A 102 -32.02 -5.10 -0.79
CA ASN A 102 -32.00 -5.75 -2.12
C ASN A 102 -30.75 -5.38 -2.95
N TYR A 103 -29.62 -5.17 -2.26
CA TYR A 103 -28.35 -4.86 -2.90
C TYR A 103 -27.74 -6.14 -3.50
N LEU A 104 -27.82 -6.28 -4.81
CA LEU A 104 -27.21 -7.41 -5.54
C LEU A 104 -25.86 -6.99 -6.11
N VAL A 105 -24.81 -7.61 -5.60
CA VAL A 105 -23.46 -7.48 -6.13
C VAL A 105 -23.16 -8.69 -7.01
N LYS A 106 -22.93 -8.45 -8.28
CA LYS A 106 -22.46 -9.47 -9.22
C LYS A 106 -20.95 -9.37 -9.38
N THR A 107 -20.26 -10.46 -9.07
CA THR A 107 -18.84 -10.59 -9.32
C THR A 107 -18.62 -11.33 -10.64
N ASN A 108 -17.92 -10.72 -11.58
CA ASN A 108 -17.51 -11.37 -12.82
C ASN A 108 -16.02 -11.70 -12.71
N GLU A 109 -15.66 -12.93 -13.05
CA GLU A 109 -14.28 -13.43 -13.05
C GLU A 109 -13.90 -13.83 -14.49
N PHE A 110 -12.83 -13.24 -15.02
CA PHE A 110 -12.38 -13.45 -16.39
C PHE A 110 -11.06 -14.21 -16.47
N GLY A 111 -10.32 -14.29 -15.39
CA GLY A 111 -9.07 -15.03 -15.33
C GLY A 111 -8.03 -14.43 -14.41
N THR A 112 -6.90 -15.12 -14.36
CA THR A 112 -5.76 -14.72 -13.54
C THR A 112 -4.48 -14.93 -14.34
N TYR A 113 -3.55 -13.98 -14.27
CA TYR A 113 -2.24 -14.11 -14.89
C TYR A 113 -1.15 -13.40 -14.09
N SER A 114 0.09 -13.84 -14.26
CA SER A 114 1.26 -13.20 -13.67
C SER A 114 2.13 -12.63 -14.78
N PRO A 115 2.27 -11.30 -14.89
CA PRO A 115 3.15 -10.70 -15.87
C PRO A 115 4.61 -11.02 -15.51
N TYR A 116 5.45 -11.20 -16.51
CA TYR A 116 6.87 -11.35 -16.29
C TYR A 116 7.47 -10.05 -15.74
N ILE A 117 8.08 -10.14 -14.58
CA ILE A 117 8.88 -9.06 -13.98
C ILE A 117 10.34 -9.48 -14.05
N LYS A 118 11.15 -8.69 -14.75
CA LYS A 118 12.58 -8.94 -14.83
C LYS A 118 13.18 -8.89 -13.43
N PRO A 119 13.92 -9.95 -13.01
CA PRO A 119 14.64 -9.92 -11.74
C PRO A 119 15.71 -8.84 -11.77
N GLU A 120 15.67 -7.93 -10.80
CA GLU A 120 16.67 -6.88 -10.67
C GLU A 120 17.06 -6.72 -9.20
N ASP A 121 18.31 -6.34 -8.96
CA ASP A 121 18.79 -6.04 -7.61
C ASP A 121 18.30 -4.64 -7.20
N ALA A 122 17.42 -4.59 -6.19
CA ALA A 122 16.83 -3.35 -5.73
C ALA A 122 17.85 -2.38 -5.13
N LEU A 123 18.87 -2.88 -4.45
CA LEU A 123 19.91 -2.05 -3.86
C LEU A 123 20.79 -1.45 -4.96
N TYR A 124 21.19 -2.26 -5.94
CA TYR A 124 21.94 -1.77 -7.10
C TYR A 124 21.17 -0.68 -7.84
N ASN A 125 19.89 -0.92 -8.12
CA ASN A 125 19.04 0.06 -8.81
C ASN A 125 18.88 1.36 -8.02
N SER A 126 18.78 1.28 -6.70
CA SER A 126 18.70 2.47 -5.83
C SER A 126 19.99 3.30 -5.89
N ILE A 127 21.15 2.65 -5.79
CA ILE A 127 22.47 3.32 -5.87
C ILE A 127 22.68 3.92 -7.26
N GLU A 128 22.37 3.16 -8.32
CA GLU A 128 22.54 3.63 -9.69
C GLU A 128 21.58 4.79 -10.02
N HIS A 129 20.36 4.75 -9.52
CA HIS A 129 19.42 5.86 -9.65
C HIS A 129 19.95 7.12 -8.96
N PHE A 130 20.48 6.99 -7.74
CA PHE A 130 21.08 8.10 -7.01
C PHE A 130 22.28 8.70 -7.77
N ARG A 131 23.21 7.84 -8.25
CA ARG A 131 24.36 8.24 -9.06
C ARG A 131 23.93 8.99 -10.33
N THR A 132 22.96 8.45 -11.04
CA THR A 132 22.44 9.03 -12.29
C THR A 132 21.74 10.37 -12.04
N SER A 133 21.02 10.51 -10.93
CA SER A 133 20.38 11.76 -10.54
C SER A 133 21.41 12.87 -10.29
N ILE A 134 22.53 12.53 -9.67
CA ILE A 134 23.64 13.50 -9.46
C ILE A 134 24.26 13.92 -10.80
N VAL A 135 24.63 12.95 -11.64
CA VAL A 135 25.29 13.21 -12.92
C VAL A 135 24.42 14.05 -13.85
N ASN A 136 23.13 13.74 -13.92
CA ASN A 136 22.17 14.42 -14.80
C ASN A 136 21.54 15.67 -14.15
N GLN A 137 21.87 15.96 -12.91
CA GLN A 137 21.27 17.07 -12.13
C GLN A 137 19.73 16.99 -12.09
N THR A 138 19.20 15.77 -12.00
CA THR A 138 17.75 15.51 -11.89
C THR A 138 17.37 15.20 -10.44
N GLN A 139 16.11 15.45 -10.10
CA GLN A 139 15.60 15.09 -8.79
C GLN A 139 15.47 13.58 -8.64
N SER A 140 15.96 13.05 -7.52
CA SER A 140 15.78 11.62 -7.18
C SER A 140 14.31 11.33 -6.85
N LEU A 141 13.86 10.10 -7.15
CA LEU A 141 12.56 9.59 -6.72
C LEU A 141 12.42 9.64 -5.18
N SER A 142 13.47 9.20 -4.47
CA SER A 142 13.57 9.31 -3.01
C SER A 142 14.10 10.68 -2.62
N ASN A 143 13.27 11.71 -2.73
CA ASN A 143 13.66 13.08 -2.47
C ASN A 143 13.18 13.54 -1.06
N PRO A 144 13.73 14.66 -0.54
CA PRO A 144 13.33 15.18 0.78
C PRO A 144 11.83 15.47 0.92
N SER A 145 11.16 15.90 -0.15
CA SER A 145 9.72 16.17 -0.10
C SER A 145 8.91 14.91 0.14
N GLN A 146 9.28 13.78 -0.48
CA GLN A 146 8.70 12.47 -0.20
C GLN A 146 8.94 12.08 1.27
N ALA A 147 10.17 12.18 1.73
CA ALA A 147 10.51 11.83 3.12
C ALA A 147 9.68 12.65 4.13
N ILE A 148 9.50 13.95 3.88
CA ILE A 148 8.68 14.83 4.73
C ILE A 148 7.21 14.41 4.72
N ARG A 149 6.63 14.07 3.56
CA ARG A 149 5.23 13.61 3.49
C ARG A 149 5.03 12.32 4.28
N VAL A 150 5.88 11.32 4.06
CA VAL A 150 5.83 10.04 4.78
C VAL A 150 5.99 10.25 6.29
N HIS A 151 6.93 11.11 6.70
CA HIS A 151 7.14 11.40 8.11
C HIS A 151 5.94 12.07 8.78
N LYS A 152 5.30 13.03 8.10
CA LYS A 152 4.07 13.67 8.60
C LYS A 152 2.92 12.68 8.79
N ILE A 153 2.76 11.72 7.88
CA ILE A 153 1.74 10.68 8.02
C ILE A 153 2.03 9.81 9.24
N LEU A 154 3.30 9.42 9.44
CA LEU A 154 3.72 8.65 10.61
C LEU A 154 3.50 9.41 11.92
N GLU A 155 3.84 10.69 11.98
CA GLU A 155 3.65 11.54 13.15
C GLU A 155 2.16 11.65 13.54
N ILE A 156 1.28 11.86 12.56
CA ILE A 156 -0.17 11.90 12.80
C ILE A 156 -0.68 10.53 13.26
N ALA A 157 -0.22 9.44 12.66
CA ALA A 157 -0.59 8.08 13.05
C ALA A 157 -0.15 7.79 14.50
N ASP A 158 1.08 8.15 14.86
CA ASP A 158 1.63 7.97 16.21
C ASP A 158 0.83 8.75 17.26
N ASN A 159 0.49 10.01 16.96
CA ASN A 159 -0.35 10.82 17.82
C ASN A 159 -1.74 10.21 18.03
N ASN A 160 -2.34 9.63 16.99
CA ASN A 160 -3.66 8.98 17.08
C ASN A 160 -3.64 7.69 17.91
N MET A 161 -2.51 6.98 17.96
CA MET A 161 -2.36 5.77 18.81
C MET A 161 -2.16 6.10 20.30
N ASN A 162 -1.70 7.32 20.60
CA ASN A 162 -1.43 7.76 21.97
C ASN A 162 -2.57 8.56 22.61
N MET A 163 -3.72 8.69 21.93
CA MET A 163 -4.95 9.26 22.48
C MET A 163 -5.85 8.16 23.08
#